data_bab6710db186e11351bec03076461654
#
_entry.id   bab6710db186e11351bec03076461654
#
_cell.length_a   1.000
_cell.length_b   1.000
_cell.length_c   1.000
_cell.angle_alpha   90.00
_cell.angle_beta   90.00
_cell.angle_gamma   90.00
#
_symmetry.space_group_name_H-M   'P 1'
#
loop_
_entity.id
_entity.type
_entity.pdbx_description
1 polymer ?
#
loop_
_entity_poly.entity_id
_entity_poly.type
_entity_poly.pdbx_seq_one_letter_code
_entity_poly.pdbx_strand_id
1 'polypeptide(L)'
;MLGLCSREELFEAHRTLQAWPGMQRVGVAVRLADAGGQSVGESRTRYLCYAQGIPAPETQFEVPDRDGRLVAAADLAWPEHRLLGEFDGRVKYGRLLRPGEEPGDAVFREKRREDLLRELLPGWSVIRFVWSDLYAARETAQRIRRMLNLAA
;
A
#
# COMPACT_ATOMS: atom_id res chain seq x y z
N MET A 1 15.66 3.72 -1.09
CA MET A 1 15.50 3.54 0.38
C MET A 1 16.73 4.10 1.07
N LEU A 2 16.58 4.90 2.13
CA LEU A 2 17.72 5.58 2.79
C LEU A 2 18.58 4.64 3.66
N GLY A 3 18.17 3.38 3.88
CA GLY A 3 18.93 2.37 4.64
C GLY A 3 19.36 2.81 6.04
N LEU A 4 18.54 3.65 6.71
CA LEU A 4 18.89 4.27 7.99
C LEU A 4 18.97 3.26 9.14
N CYS A 5 18.14 2.21 9.10
CA CYS A 5 18.15 1.13 10.08
C CYS A 5 17.49 -0.12 9.49
N SER A 6 17.85 -1.29 10.01
CA SER A 6 17.16 -2.55 9.75
C SER A 6 15.91 -2.66 10.64
N ARG A 7 15.08 -3.65 10.32
CA ARG A 7 13.90 -3.97 11.15
C ARG A 7 14.32 -4.48 12.54
N GLU A 8 15.38 -5.26 12.59
CA GLU A 8 15.97 -5.80 13.81
C GLU A 8 16.48 -4.71 14.74
N GLU A 9 17.20 -3.73 14.19
CA GLU A 9 17.67 -2.55 14.95
C GLU A 9 16.49 -1.72 15.49
N LEU A 10 15.40 -1.60 14.73
CA LEU A 10 14.19 -0.91 15.16
C LEU A 10 13.51 -1.63 16.33
N PHE A 11 13.43 -2.98 16.29
CA PHE A 11 12.90 -3.78 17.40
C PHE A 11 13.79 -3.70 18.64
N GLU A 12 15.11 -3.72 18.47
CA GLU A 12 16.07 -3.60 19.58
C GLU A 12 15.94 -2.24 20.27
N ALA A 13 15.91 -1.15 19.48
CA ALA A 13 15.71 0.20 20.01
C ALA A 13 14.38 0.31 20.78
N HIS A 14 13.29 -0.24 20.24
CA HIS A 14 12.00 -0.26 20.91
C HIS A 14 12.08 -1.02 22.25
N ARG A 15 12.73 -2.20 22.27
CA ARG A 15 12.89 -3.02 23.46
C ARG A 15 13.67 -2.29 24.56
N THR A 16 14.75 -1.61 24.19
CA THR A 16 15.57 -0.82 25.11
C THR A 16 14.77 0.34 25.75
N LEU A 17 13.83 0.93 25.00
CA LEU A 17 13.07 2.10 25.42
C LEU A 17 11.69 1.76 26.00
N GLN A 18 11.34 0.49 26.21
CA GLN A 18 10.00 0.05 26.64
C GLN A 18 9.47 0.75 27.90
N ALA A 19 10.36 1.11 28.85
CA ALA A 19 9.98 1.78 30.08
C ALA A 19 9.64 3.29 29.91
N TRP A 20 9.90 3.86 28.74
CA TRP A 20 9.62 5.27 28.48
C TRP A 20 8.14 5.53 28.25
N PRO A 21 7.60 6.68 28.69
CA PRO A 21 6.21 7.03 28.48
C PRO A 21 5.85 7.01 26.98
N GLY A 22 4.72 6.35 26.65
CA GLY A 22 4.21 6.30 25.28
C GLY A 22 4.78 5.17 24.40
N MET A 23 5.83 4.46 24.83
CA MET A 23 6.47 3.41 24.02
C MET A 23 5.56 2.22 23.71
N GLN A 24 4.51 1.98 24.49
CA GLN A 24 3.50 0.95 24.15
C GLN A 24 2.81 1.24 22.82
N ARG A 25 2.52 2.51 22.50
CA ARG A 25 1.93 2.92 21.22
C ARG A 25 2.92 2.79 20.07
N VAL A 26 4.19 3.07 20.34
CA VAL A 26 5.27 2.91 19.36
C VAL A 26 5.45 1.44 18.94
N GLY A 27 5.18 0.50 19.85
CA GLY A 27 5.27 -0.94 19.54
C GLY A 27 4.41 -1.39 18.37
N VAL A 28 3.23 -0.78 18.15
CA VAL A 28 2.41 -1.06 16.97
C VAL A 28 3.09 -0.53 15.70
N ALA A 29 3.60 0.70 15.74
CA ALA A 29 4.30 1.29 14.61
C ALA A 29 5.54 0.49 14.21
N VAL A 30 6.32 0.02 15.20
CA VAL A 30 7.50 -0.83 14.98
C VAL A 30 7.12 -2.17 14.34
N ARG A 31 6.05 -2.82 14.82
CA ARG A 31 5.56 -4.07 14.22
C ARG A 31 5.09 -3.90 12.78
N LEU A 32 4.48 -2.76 12.48
CA LEU A 32 3.98 -2.44 11.13
C LEU A 32 5.03 -1.76 10.25
N ALA A 33 6.21 -1.46 10.76
CA ALA A 33 7.28 -0.90 9.95
C ALA A 33 7.64 -1.85 8.79
N ASP A 34 7.70 -1.30 7.60
CA ASP A 34 7.93 -2.06 6.38
C ASP A 34 8.73 -1.20 5.40
N ALA A 35 9.76 -1.79 4.85
CA ALA A 35 10.66 -1.13 3.92
C ALA A 35 10.00 -0.83 2.56
N GLY A 36 8.96 -1.58 2.19
CA GLY A 36 8.18 -1.36 0.97
C GLY A 36 7.17 -0.21 1.07
N GLY A 37 6.90 0.33 2.26
CA GLY A 37 6.00 1.47 2.42
C GLY A 37 6.64 2.74 1.88
N GLN A 38 6.23 3.19 0.68
CA GLN A 38 6.82 4.34 -0.01
C GLN A 38 6.10 5.66 0.29
N SER A 39 4.91 5.60 0.89
CA SER A 39 4.13 6.78 1.22
C SER A 39 3.45 6.69 2.59
N VAL A 40 3.07 7.85 3.11
CA VAL A 40 2.25 7.94 4.33
C VAL A 40 0.87 7.31 4.12
N GLY A 41 0.30 7.44 2.91
CA GLY A 41 -0.99 6.85 2.57
C GLY A 41 -0.98 5.33 2.63
N GLU A 42 0.01 4.69 2.03
CA GLU A 42 0.22 3.24 2.10
C GLU A 42 0.39 2.76 3.54
N SER A 43 1.27 3.43 4.32
CA SER A 43 1.51 3.11 5.72
C SER A 43 0.23 3.21 6.57
N ARG A 44 -0.59 4.24 6.34
CA ARG A 44 -1.88 4.42 7.02
C ARG A 44 -2.92 3.40 6.58
N THR A 45 -2.92 2.99 5.31
CA THR A 45 -3.80 1.92 4.81
C THR A 45 -3.45 0.59 5.48
N ARG A 46 -2.17 0.27 5.63
CA ARG A 46 -1.71 -0.92 6.36
C ARG A 46 -2.11 -0.87 7.84
N TYR A 47 -1.96 0.30 8.47
CA TYR A 47 -2.44 0.50 9.84
C TYR A 47 -3.96 0.31 9.95
N LEU A 48 -4.75 0.81 8.99
CA LEU A 48 -6.19 0.57 8.93
C LEU A 48 -6.51 -0.93 8.87
N CYS A 49 -5.82 -1.67 8.01
CA CYS A 49 -5.98 -3.13 7.92
C CYS A 49 -5.72 -3.79 9.27
N TYR A 50 -4.60 -3.47 9.91
CA TYR A 50 -4.26 -3.97 11.23
C TYR A 50 -5.33 -3.65 12.29
N ALA A 51 -5.73 -2.38 12.38
CA ALA A 51 -6.68 -1.89 13.38
C ALA A 51 -8.09 -2.47 13.20
N GLN A 52 -8.43 -2.87 11.98
CA GLN A 52 -9.72 -3.45 11.62
C GLN A 52 -9.67 -4.98 11.49
N GLY A 53 -8.56 -5.65 11.84
CA GLY A 53 -8.43 -7.10 11.75
C GLY A 53 -8.53 -7.66 10.33
N ILE A 54 -8.07 -6.89 9.34
CA ILE A 54 -7.95 -7.33 7.95
C ILE A 54 -6.56 -7.96 7.77
N PRO A 55 -6.42 -9.04 6.97
CA PRO A 55 -5.11 -9.59 6.64
C PRO A 55 -4.13 -8.52 6.16
N ALA A 56 -2.89 -8.58 6.64
CA ALA A 56 -1.86 -7.64 6.22
C ALA A 56 -1.59 -7.78 4.72
N PRO A 57 -1.63 -6.69 3.95
CA PRO A 57 -1.22 -6.74 2.55
C PRO A 57 0.29 -6.85 2.42
N GLU A 58 0.75 -7.49 1.35
CA GLU A 58 2.10 -7.35 0.85
C GLU A 58 2.30 -5.93 0.29
N THR A 59 3.48 -5.36 0.48
CA THR A 59 3.84 -4.04 -0.05
C THR A 59 4.69 -4.16 -1.30
N GLN A 60 4.54 -3.22 -2.23
CA GLN A 60 5.30 -3.18 -3.48
C GLN A 60 5.28 -4.52 -4.22
N PHE A 61 4.06 -5.04 -4.41
CA PHE A 61 3.88 -6.32 -5.08
C PHE A 61 4.31 -6.24 -6.55
N GLU A 62 5.39 -6.95 -6.87
CA GLU A 62 6.01 -6.96 -8.18
C GLU A 62 5.19 -7.80 -9.17
N VAL A 63 4.94 -7.24 -10.35
CA VAL A 63 4.25 -7.91 -11.46
C VAL A 63 5.22 -8.07 -12.61
N PRO A 64 5.78 -9.27 -12.82
CA PRO A 64 6.63 -9.56 -13.96
C PRO A 64 5.80 -9.80 -15.23
N ASP A 65 6.42 -9.57 -16.40
CA ASP A 65 5.90 -10.04 -17.69
C ASP A 65 6.15 -11.55 -17.88
N ARG A 66 5.79 -12.05 -19.08
CA ARG A 66 5.97 -13.47 -19.43
C ARG A 66 7.44 -13.89 -19.50
N ASP A 67 8.35 -12.93 -19.66
CA ASP A 67 9.80 -13.15 -19.72
C ASP A 67 10.45 -12.98 -18.36
N GLY A 68 9.67 -12.72 -17.30
CA GLY A 68 10.14 -12.52 -15.92
C GLY A 68 10.71 -11.13 -15.65
N ARG A 69 10.52 -10.16 -16.54
CA ARG A 69 10.96 -8.78 -16.32
C ARG A 69 9.91 -8.02 -15.53
N LEU A 70 10.34 -7.31 -14.51
CA LEU A 70 9.45 -6.42 -13.73
C LEU A 70 8.90 -5.30 -14.62
N VAL A 71 7.58 -5.26 -14.79
CA VAL A 71 6.90 -4.27 -15.64
C VAL A 71 5.95 -3.36 -14.87
N ALA A 72 5.50 -3.78 -13.71
CA ALA A 72 4.68 -2.99 -12.80
C ALA A 72 4.89 -3.43 -11.34
N ALA A 73 4.53 -2.55 -10.42
CA ALA A 73 4.40 -2.89 -9.00
C ALA A 73 3.12 -2.25 -8.47
N ALA A 74 2.39 -2.97 -7.62
CA ALA A 74 1.25 -2.43 -6.90
C ALA A 74 1.67 -2.04 -5.48
N ASP A 75 1.14 -0.94 -4.95
CA ASP A 75 1.49 -0.44 -3.62
C ASP A 75 1.21 -1.49 -2.55
N LEU A 76 0.10 -2.20 -2.68
CA LEU A 76 -0.40 -3.21 -1.76
C LEU A 76 -0.98 -4.39 -2.55
N ALA A 77 -0.90 -5.61 -2.01
CA ALA A 77 -1.56 -6.77 -2.59
C ALA A 77 -2.04 -7.76 -1.53
N TRP A 78 -3.09 -8.49 -1.85
CA TRP A 78 -3.55 -9.70 -1.17
C TRP A 78 -3.58 -10.83 -2.20
N PRO A 79 -2.44 -11.49 -2.47
CA PRO A 79 -2.31 -12.45 -3.57
C PRO A 79 -3.27 -13.63 -3.48
N GLU A 80 -3.50 -14.16 -2.27
CA GLU A 80 -4.45 -15.27 -2.02
C GLU A 80 -5.88 -14.91 -2.42
N HIS A 81 -6.21 -13.62 -2.40
CA HIS A 81 -7.52 -13.07 -2.76
C HIS A 81 -7.54 -12.43 -4.15
N ARG A 82 -6.42 -12.45 -4.87
CA ARG A 82 -6.27 -11.81 -6.18
C ARG A 82 -6.72 -10.34 -6.17
N LEU A 83 -6.32 -9.61 -5.12
CA LEU A 83 -6.67 -8.21 -4.94
C LEU A 83 -5.39 -7.36 -4.88
N LEU A 84 -5.31 -6.36 -5.75
CA LEU A 84 -4.32 -5.29 -5.68
C LEU A 84 -4.89 -4.07 -4.96
N GLY A 85 -4.05 -3.35 -4.24
CA GLY A 85 -4.38 -2.08 -3.60
C GLY A 85 -3.45 -0.97 -4.09
N GLU A 86 -4.03 0.16 -4.45
CA GLU A 86 -3.32 1.35 -4.91
C GLU A 86 -3.71 2.53 -4.03
N PHE A 87 -2.77 3.32 -3.54
CA PHE A 87 -3.07 4.54 -2.81
C PHE A 87 -2.94 5.76 -3.72
N ASP A 88 -4.07 6.33 -4.12
CA ASP A 88 -4.09 7.60 -4.86
C ASP A 88 -4.02 8.79 -3.91
N GLY A 89 -2.83 9.30 -3.70
CA GLY A 89 -2.56 10.48 -2.87
C GLY A 89 -3.02 11.81 -3.48
N ARG A 90 -3.73 11.77 -4.61
CA ARG A 90 -4.14 12.95 -5.35
C ARG A 90 -5.20 13.76 -4.61
N VAL A 91 -4.77 14.64 -3.75
CA VAL A 91 -5.57 15.81 -3.32
C VAL A 91 -5.13 17.07 -4.07
N LYS A 92 -4.13 17.00 -4.97
CA LYS A 92 -3.63 18.18 -5.69
C LYS A 92 -3.36 17.84 -7.16
N TYR A 93 -4.25 18.29 -8.03
CA TYR A 93 -3.99 18.48 -9.44
C TYR A 93 -2.62 19.16 -9.64
N GLY A 94 -1.72 18.53 -10.38
CA GLY A 94 -0.46 19.14 -10.84
C GLY A 94 0.85 18.58 -10.32
N ARG A 95 0.89 17.65 -9.34
CA ARG A 95 2.16 17.16 -8.73
C ARG A 95 2.73 15.86 -9.29
N LEU A 96 2.06 15.22 -10.23
CA LEU A 96 2.49 13.93 -10.82
C LEU A 96 2.99 14.04 -12.26
N LEU A 97 3.09 15.28 -12.77
CA LEU A 97 3.69 15.50 -14.07
C LEU A 97 5.21 15.40 -13.92
N ARG A 98 5.84 14.61 -14.77
CA ARG A 98 7.29 14.65 -14.95
C ARG A 98 7.66 16.01 -15.53
N PRO A 99 8.90 16.52 -15.33
CA PRO A 99 9.33 17.74 -15.99
C PRO A 99 9.08 17.67 -17.50
N GLY A 100 8.24 18.58 -18.03
CA GLY A 100 7.87 18.63 -19.45
C GLY A 100 6.71 17.70 -19.87
N GLU A 101 6.02 17.05 -18.95
CA GLU A 101 4.87 16.18 -19.24
C GLU A 101 3.55 16.97 -19.19
N GLU A 102 2.70 16.77 -20.20
CA GLU A 102 1.36 17.31 -20.22
C GLU A 102 0.38 16.46 -19.38
N PRO A 103 -0.69 17.05 -18.82
CA PRO A 103 -1.68 16.30 -18.04
C PRO A 103 -2.27 15.09 -18.76
N GLY A 104 -2.41 15.17 -20.08
CA GLY A 104 -2.91 14.08 -20.92
C GLY A 104 -1.96 12.86 -20.93
N ASP A 105 -0.66 13.09 -20.94
CA ASP A 105 0.34 12.03 -20.96
C ASP A 105 0.35 11.21 -19.67
N ALA A 106 0.17 11.88 -18.53
CA ALA A 106 0.07 11.21 -17.24
C ALA A 106 -1.16 10.30 -17.16
N VAL A 107 -2.32 10.76 -17.67
CA VAL A 107 -3.55 9.96 -17.74
C VAL A 107 -3.37 8.77 -18.69
N PHE A 108 -2.75 8.98 -19.85
CA PHE A 108 -2.51 7.91 -20.83
C PHE A 108 -1.55 6.84 -20.29
N ARG A 109 -0.49 7.27 -19.58
CA ARG A 109 0.46 6.35 -18.94
C ARG A 109 -0.22 5.49 -17.87
N GLU A 110 -1.07 6.09 -17.03
CA GLU A 110 -1.80 5.36 -15.99
C GLU A 110 -2.78 4.35 -16.59
N LYS A 111 -3.48 4.74 -17.65
CA LYS A 111 -4.38 3.83 -18.37
C LYS A 111 -3.62 2.63 -18.96
N ARG A 112 -2.48 2.88 -19.60
CA ARG A 112 -1.64 1.80 -20.13
C ARG A 112 -1.15 0.86 -19.04
N ARG A 113 -0.78 1.39 -17.87
CA ARG A 113 -0.38 0.59 -16.71
C ARG A 113 -1.54 -0.29 -16.21
N GLU A 114 -2.75 0.27 -16.14
CA GLU A 114 -3.94 -0.48 -15.73
C GLU A 114 -4.29 -1.59 -16.74
N ASP A 115 -4.24 -1.30 -18.04
CA ASP A 115 -4.48 -2.29 -19.10
C ASP A 115 -3.45 -3.42 -19.03
N LEU A 116 -2.17 -3.10 -18.81
CA LEU A 116 -1.11 -4.09 -18.64
C LEU A 116 -1.33 -4.98 -17.42
N LEU A 117 -1.72 -4.41 -16.28
CA LEU A 117 -2.02 -5.19 -15.08
C LEU A 117 -3.20 -6.14 -15.31
N ARG A 118 -4.23 -5.72 -16.04
CA ARG A 118 -5.36 -6.59 -16.41
C ARG A 118 -4.96 -7.74 -17.33
N GLU A 119 -4.02 -7.50 -18.24
CA GLU A 119 -3.50 -8.52 -19.16
C GLU A 119 -2.65 -9.56 -18.41
N LEU A 120 -1.77 -9.10 -17.53
CA LEU A 120 -0.82 -9.96 -16.81
C LEU A 120 -1.45 -10.71 -15.64
N LEU A 121 -2.47 -10.14 -15.01
CA LEU A 121 -3.15 -10.68 -13.83
C LEU A 121 -4.64 -10.92 -14.11
N PRO A 122 -4.99 -11.86 -14.99
CA PRO A 122 -6.39 -12.15 -15.30
C PRO A 122 -7.13 -12.63 -14.04
N GLY A 123 -8.30 -12.04 -13.78
CA GLY A 123 -9.13 -12.37 -12.63
C GLY A 123 -8.71 -11.68 -11.31
N TRP A 124 -7.74 -10.78 -11.35
CA TRP A 124 -7.43 -9.92 -10.23
C TRP A 124 -8.32 -8.67 -10.24
N SER A 125 -8.65 -8.21 -9.04
CA SER A 125 -9.36 -6.95 -8.82
C SER A 125 -8.41 -5.88 -8.30
N VAL A 126 -8.77 -4.61 -8.48
CA VAL A 126 -8.00 -3.48 -7.95
C VAL A 126 -8.89 -2.65 -7.04
N ILE A 127 -8.43 -2.35 -5.83
CA ILE A 127 -9.04 -1.39 -4.92
C ILE A 127 -8.16 -0.14 -4.85
N ARG A 128 -8.78 1.02 -5.07
CA ARG A 128 -8.09 2.31 -4.90
C ARG A 128 -8.49 2.95 -3.59
N PHE A 129 -7.49 3.48 -2.89
CA PHE A 129 -7.63 4.20 -1.65
C PHE A 129 -7.30 5.68 -1.86
N VAL A 130 -8.07 6.53 -1.24
CA VAL A 130 -7.83 7.97 -1.17
C VAL A 130 -7.84 8.43 0.29
N TRP A 131 -7.43 9.66 0.55
CA TRP A 131 -7.36 10.17 1.91
C TRP A 131 -8.68 10.09 2.69
N SER A 132 -9.83 10.32 2.04
CA SER A 132 -11.14 10.18 2.68
C SER A 132 -11.43 8.78 3.18
N ASP A 133 -10.95 7.74 2.49
CA ASP A 133 -11.09 6.36 2.93
C ASP A 133 -10.38 6.10 4.27
N LEU A 134 -9.25 6.75 4.51
CA LEU A 134 -8.50 6.61 5.77
C LEU A 134 -9.22 7.26 6.96
N TYR A 135 -10.11 8.21 6.72
CA TYR A 135 -10.97 8.82 7.75
C TYR A 135 -12.26 8.03 7.96
N ALA A 136 -12.73 7.29 6.95
CA ALA A 136 -13.90 6.40 6.99
C ALA A 136 -13.47 4.93 7.21
N ALA A 137 -12.69 4.67 8.28
CA ALA A 137 -11.99 3.40 8.46
C ALA A 137 -12.90 2.16 8.51
N ARG A 138 -14.10 2.25 9.10
CA ARG A 138 -15.05 1.13 9.18
C ARG A 138 -15.63 0.79 7.82
N GLU A 139 -16.09 1.77 7.08
CA GLU A 139 -16.66 1.63 5.74
C GLU A 139 -15.61 1.09 4.76
N THR A 140 -14.39 1.61 4.85
CA THR A 140 -13.26 1.15 4.05
C THR A 140 -12.90 -0.29 4.39
N ALA A 141 -12.88 -0.65 5.67
CA ALA A 141 -12.66 -2.03 6.09
C ALA A 141 -13.72 -2.99 5.55
N GLN A 142 -15.00 -2.61 5.59
CA GLN A 142 -16.09 -3.40 5.02
C GLN A 142 -15.93 -3.58 3.50
N ARG A 143 -15.51 -2.52 2.79
CA ARG A 143 -15.21 -2.59 1.36
C ARG A 143 -14.08 -3.58 1.07
N ILE A 144 -12.98 -3.52 1.83
CA ILE A 144 -11.86 -4.45 1.70
C ILE A 144 -12.32 -5.88 1.97
N ARG A 145 -13.03 -6.15 3.10
CA ARG A 145 -13.53 -7.49 3.43
C ARG A 145 -14.39 -8.08 2.33
N ARG A 146 -15.29 -7.31 1.75
CA ARG A 146 -16.13 -7.77 0.62
C ARG A 146 -15.28 -8.19 -0.57
N MET A 147 -14.24 -7.42 -0.91
CA MET A 147 -13.35 -7.73 -2.03
C MET A 147 -12.43 -8.92 -1.75
N LEU A 148 -12.07 -9.14 -0.49
CA LEU A 148 -11.31 -10.31 -0.04
C LEU A 148 -12.20 -11.55 0.18
N ASN A 149 -13.52 -11.45 0.00
CA ASN A 149 -14.50 -12.50 0.32
C ASN A 149 -14.38 -13.00 1.77
N LEU A 150 -14.05 -12.12 2.71
CA LEU A 150 -14.01 -12.44 4.14
C LEU A 150 -15.39 -12.26 4.75
N ALA A 151 -15.69 -13.09 5.75
CA ALA A 151 -16.90 -12.91 6.57
C ALA A 151 -16.90 -11.54 7.26
N ALA A 152 -18.09 -10.95 7.39
CA ALA A 152 -18.27 -9.63 8.00
C ALA A 152 -18.00 -9.68 9.52
#